data_d910ea85cd60fb9c63691de87e53b2c4
#
_entry.id   d910ea85cd60fb9c63691de87e53b2c4
#
_cell.length_a   1.000
_cell.length_b   1.000
_cell.length_c   1.000
_cell.angle_alpha   90.00
_cell.angle_beta   90.00
_cell.angle_gamma   90.00
#
_symmetry.space_group_name_H-M   'P 1'
#
loop_
_entity.id
_entity.type
_entity.pdbx_description
1 polymer ?
#
loop_
_entity_poly.entity_id
_entity_poly.type
_entity_poly.pdbx_seq_one_letter_code
_entity_poly.pdbx_strand_id
1 'polypeptide(L)'
;MKKILLLILTVMILSCGDDRESDNDPVIGISWRTDTDSEFLTNVEATLSDLGIKYVRLGQVVDSLLPYSDGSLTGDCIDGNDVLKQSYADIVKSSTYAHSNAADIVKGVDAVIFTGGEDIAPTLYRVPAEWHGIEAEKDYNATRDVNDYLLMTYCLDKDIPLLGFCRGAQMLGVVSGATVVQDIPTWFAGKNLTYNYEHRNEKATPQSYRDYAPHDVSLTADSKVAALWETTTVKNCPSWHHQALESVDGTSLKVVGTTTVSGIPMIESIERTDKTLAIGLQYHPEAAYVKHLRGAENAENFTSQEDARRFFINFIKQVD
;
A
#
# COMPACT_ATOMS: atom_id res chain seq x y z
N MET A 1 80.51 22.61 -1.68
CA MET A 1 79.71 21.66 -0.90
C MET A 1 78.37 22.29 -0.71
N LYS A 2 77.34 21.84 -1.55
CA LYS A 2 75.96 22.32 -1.49
C LYS A 2 75.19 21.37 -0.56
N LYS A 3 74.62 21.92 0.52
CA LYS A 3 73.75 21.21 1.43
C LYS A 3 72.34 21.20 0.79
N ILE A 4 71.84 19.99 0.47
CA ILE A 4 70.48 19.77 0.02
C ILE A 4 69.61 19.67 1.28
N LEU A 5 68.66 20.58 1.42
CA LEU A 5 67.64 20.60 2.47
C LEU A 5 66.50 19.72 1.99
N LEU A 6 66.29 18.54 2.63
CA LEU A 6 65.17 17.64 2.33
C LEU A 6 63.95 18.09 3.10
N LEU A 7 62.98 18.64 2.38
CA LEU A 7 61.69 19.06 2.94
C LEU A 7 60.79 17.82 2.99
N ILE A 8 60.53 17.30 4.20
CA ILE A 8 59.58 16.22 4.42
C ILE A 8 58.17 16.82 4.46
N LEU A 9 57.40 16.59 3.39
CA LEU A 9 56.01 16.96 3.31
C LEU A 9 55.17 15.88 4.02
N THR A 10 54.71 16.17 5.24
CA THR A 10 53.82 15.31 5.96
C THR A 10 52.41 15.46 5.36
N VAL A 11 51.99 14.52 4.56
CA VAL A 11 50.60 14.45 4.09
C VAL A 11 49.75 13.94 5.26
N MET A 12 48.96 14.84 5.86
CA MET A 12 47.85 14.44 6.72
C MET A 12 46.78 13.81 5.84
N ILE A 13 46.65 12.51 5.90
CA ILE A 13 45.49 11.80 5.38
C ILE A 13 44.35 12.11 6.37
N LEU A 14 43.46 13.02 6.00
CA LEU A 14 42.14 13.09 6.62
C LEU A 14 41.42 11.79 6.24
N SER A 15 41.29 10.90 7.21
CA SER A 15 40.38 9.77 7.13
C SER A 15 38.97 10.37 7.09
N CYS A 16 38.39 10.51 5.88
CA CYS A 16 36.95 10.49 5.73
C CYS A 16 36.49 9.12 6.24
N GLY A 17 35.66 9.12 7.27
CA GLY A 17 35.00 7.89 7.69
C GLY A 17 34.30 7.28 6.48
N ASP A 18 34.72 6.07 6.12
CA ASP A 18 33.95 5.17 5.30
C ASP A 18 32.68 4.83 6.12
N ASP A 19 31.59 5.57 5.89
CA ASP A 19 30.27 5.02 6.08
C ASP A 19 30.10 3.95 5.00
N ARG A 20 30.63 2.75 5.27
CA ARG A 20 30.28 1.57 4.50
C ARG A 20 28.79 1.37 4.77
N GLU A 21 27.96 1.69 3.77
CA GLU A 21 26.65 1.11 3.65
C GLU A 21 26.82 -0.39 3.90
N SER A 22 26.16 -0.91 4.93
CA SER A 22 26.21 -2.33 5.18
C SER A 22 25.60 -3.02 3.96
N ASP A 23 26.28 -4.02 3.40
CA ASP A 23 25.78 -4.81 2.26
C ASP A 23 24.46 -5.55 2.61
N ASN A 24 23.97 -5.38 3.84
CA ASN A 24 22.84 -6.07 4.46
C ASN A 24 21.59 -5.20 4.65
N ASP A 25 21.56 -3.95 4.18
CA ASP A 25 20.33 -3.15 4.32
C ASP A 25 19.22 -3.76 3.50
N PRO A 26 17.99 -3.93 4.06
CA PRO A 26 16.88 -4.55 3.36
C PRO A 26 16.47 -3.77 2.10
N VAL A 27 16.13 -4.52 1.07
CA VAL A 27 15.64 -3.99 -0.22
C VAL A 27 14.12 -4.13 -0.28
N ILE A 28 13.43 -3.03 -0.46
CA ILE A 28 11.96 -2.98 -0.53
C ILE A 28 11.50 -3.07 -1.99
N GLY A 29 10.70 -4.09 -2.31
CA GLY A 29 9.99 -4.17 -3.58
C GLY A 29 8.71 -3.30 -3.54
N ILE A 30 8.48 -2.49 -4.56
CA ILE A 30 7.20 -1.78 -4.72
C ILE A 30 6.41 -2.51 -5.82
N SER A 31 5.20 -2.98 -5.50
CA SER A 31 4.35 -3.72 -6.44
C SER A 31 4.12 -2.94 -7.74
N TRP A 32 4.13 -3.67 -8.85
CA TRP A 32 3.92 -3.12 -10.19
C TRP A 32 2.56 -2.45 -10.33
N ARG A 33 2.51 -1.43 -11.19
CA ARG A 33 1.29 -0.77 -11.62
C ARG A 33 1.43 -0.21 -13.03
N THR A 34 0.30 -0.04 -13.72
CA THR A 34 0.24 0.52 -15.07
C THR A 34 0.56 2.01 -15.11
N ASP A 35 0.06 2.74 -14.11
CA ASP A 35 0.24 4.19 -13.95
C ASP A 35 1.51 4.48 -13.13
N THR A 36 2.61 4.77 -13.82
CA THR A 36 3.92 5.02 -13.22
C THR A 36 4.09 6.44 -12.67
N ASP A 37 3.16 7.35 -12.99
CA ASP A 37 3.17 8.75 -12.56
C ASP A 37 2.21 9.01 -11.39
N SER A 38 1.50 7.98 -10.94
CA SER A 38 0.56 8.07 -9.84
C SER A 38 1.21 8.61 -8.57
N GLU A 39 0.53 9.53 -7.89
CA GLU A 39 1.01 10.05 -6.61
C GLU A 39 1.11 8.95 -5.54
N PHE A 40 0.29 7.90 -5.59
CA PHE A 40 0.38 6.76 -4.67
C PHE A 40 1.70 5.99 -4.80
N LEU A 41 2.30 5.95 -5.99
CA LEU A 41 3.61 5.37 -6.22
C LEU A 41 4.72 6.36 -5.87
N THR A 42 4.63 7.56 -6.45
CA THR A 42 5.70 8.57 -6.32
C THR A 42 5.86 9.08 -4.89
N ASN A 43 4.81 9.07 -4.07
CA ASN A 43 4.90 9.38 -2.64
C ASN A 43 5.65 8.29 -1.87
N VAL A 44 5.39 7.00 -2.15
CA VAL A 44 6.16 5.89 -1.55
C VAL A 44 7.65 6.03 -1.92
N GLU A 45 7.96 6.22 -3.21
CA GLU A 45 9.34 6.36 -3.68
C GLU A 45 10.05 7.57 -3.07
N ALA A 46 9.38 8.72 -3.02
CA ALA A 46 9.95 9.93 -2.42
C ALA A 46 10.23 9.73 -0.92
N THR A 47 9.32 9.04 -0.21
CA THR A 47 9.51 8.71 1.20
C THR A 47 10.71 7.79 1.40
N LEU A 48 10.77 6.67 0.67
CA LEU A 48 11.87 5.71 0.79
C LEU A 48 13.21 6.35 0.41
N SER A 49 13.24 7.13 -0.68
CA SER A 49 14.44 7.85 -1.13
C SER A 49 14.96 8.84 -0.08
N ASP A 50 14.07 9.68 0.49
CA ASP A 50 14.47 10.67 1.49
C ASP A 50 14.95 10.02 2.79
N LEU A 51 14.42 8.85 3.13
CA LEU A 51 14.84 8.07 4.29
C LEU A 51 16.10 7.22 4.04
N GLY A 52 16.64 7.22 2.83
CA GLY A 52 17.80 6.40 2.45
C GLY A 52 17.51 4.89 2.40
N ILE A 53 16.25 4.49 2.27
CA ILE A 53 15.84 3.08 2.21
C ILE A 53 16.01 2.57 0.78
N LYS A 54 16.70 1.43 0.61
CA LYS A 54 16.87 0.79 -0.69
C LYS A 54 15.54 0.24 -1.19
N TYR A 55 15.19 0.53 -2.44
CA TYR A 55 13.97 -0.02 -3.05
C TYR A 55 14.12 -0.28 -4.54
N VAL A 56 13.24 -1.11 -5.07
CA VAL A 56 13.10 -1.39 -6.49
C VAL A 56 11.62 -1.43 -6.89
N ARG A 57 11.28 -0.91 -8.07
CA ARG A 57 9.98 -1.18 -8.68
C ARG A 57 9.98 -2.62 -9.18
N LEU A 58 9.04 -3.43 -8.73
CA LEU A 58 8.91 -4.80 -9.18
C LEU A 58 8.37 -4.85 -10.62
N GLY A 59 8.74 -5.88 -11.35
CA GLY A 59 8.13 -6.20 -12.61
C GLY A 59 6.70 -6.73 -12.44
N GLN A 60 5.97 -6.80 -13.54
CA GLN A 60 4.61 -7.33 -13.55
C GLN A 60 4.59 -8.83 -13.23
N VAL A 61 3.73 -9.22 -12.30
CA VAL A 61 3.37 -10.62 -12.09
C VAL A 61 2.27 -10.99 -13.08
N VAL A 62 2.52 -12.04 -13.85
CA VAL A 62 1.59 -12.58 -14.82
C VAL A 62 1.30 -14.04 -14.55
N ASP A 63 0.10 -14.51 -14.88
CA ASP A 63 -0.30 -15.91 -14.81
C ASP A 63 -0.31 -16.49 -16.24
N SER A 64 0.38 -17.61 -16.46
CA SER A 64 0.47 -18.26 -17.77
C SER A 64 -0.84 -18.87 -18.26
N LEU A 65 -1.85 -18.97 -17.41
CA LEU A 65 -3.21 -19.42 -17.77
C LEU A 65 -4.10 -18.28 -18.30
N LEU A 66 -3.64 -17.03 -18.21
CA LEU A 66 -4.39 -15.86 -18.65
C LEU A 66 -3.81 -15.31 -19.94
N PRO A 67 -4.65 -14.77 -20.86
CA PRO A 67 -4.17 -14.18 -22.10
C PRO A 67 -3.73 -12.73 -21.91
N TYR A 68 -2.48 -12.43 -22.24
CA TYR A 68 -1.92 -11.07 -22.25
C TYR A 68 -1.53 -10.65 -23.66
N SER A 69 -1.64 -9.36 -23.94
CA SER A 69 -1.07 -8.67 -25.10
C SER A 69 -0.44 -7.37 -24.65
N ASP A 70 0.80 -7.12 -25.02
CA ASP A 70 1.57 -5.92 -24.65
C ASP A 70 1.53 -5.60 -23.14
N GLY A 71 1.61 -6.64 -22.31
CA GLY A 71 1.61 -6.53 -20.85
C GLY A 71 0.22 -6.35 -20.22
N SER A 72 -0.84 -6.21 -21.00
CA SER A 72 -2.20 -6.08 -20.47
C SER A 72 -3.03 -7.34 -20.71
N LEU A 73 -3.98 -7.63 -19.81
CA LEU A 73 -4.98 -8.68 -20.05
C LEU A 73 -5.80 -8.34 -21.29
N THR A 74 -6.12 -9.37 -22.10
CA THR A 74 -6.91 -9.17 -23.34
C THR A 74 -8.40 -9.03 -23.04
N GLY A 75 -9.15 -8.43 -23.97
CA GLY A 75 -10.60 -8.25 -23.88
C GLY A 75 -11.41 -9.53 -23.70
N ASP A 76 -10.81 -10.71 -23.93
CA ASP A 76 -11.47 -11.99 -23.67
C ASP A 76 -11.70 -12.25 -22.19
N CYS A 77 -10.80 -11.75 -21.32
CA CYS A 77 -10.86 -11.96 -19.88
C CYS A 77 -11.36 -10.75 -19.07
N ILE A 78 -11.57 -9.60 -19.69
CA ILE A 78 -12.11 -8.40 -19.06
C ILE A 78 -13.48 -8.03 -19.65
N ASP A 79 -14.27 -7.25 -18.91
CA ASP A 79 -15.49 -6.64 -19.41
C ASP A 79 -15.26 -5.18 -19.86
N GLY A 80 -16.35 -4.48 -20.26
CA GLY A 80 -16.28 -3.10 -20.74
C GLY A 80 -15.89 -2.05 -19.68
N ASN A 81 -15.79 -2.45 -18.41
CA ASN A 81 -15.37 -1.61 -17.29
C ASN A 81 -13.97 -1.99 -16.76
N ASP A 82 -13.21 -2.74 -17.52
CA ASP A 82 -11.91 -3.31 -17.12
C ASP A 82 -11.98 -4.20 -15.87
N VAL A 83 -13.13 -4.85 -15.63
CA VAL A 83 -13.32 -5.83 -14.57
C VAL A 83 -12.95 -7.22 -15.08
N LEU A 84 -12.15 -7.97 -14.32
CA LEU A 84 -11.84 -9.36 -14.62
C LEU A 84 -13.12 -10.20 -14.60
N LYS A 85 -13.44 -10.89 -15.70
CA LYS A 85 -14.62 -11.75 -15.78
C LYS A 85 -14.54 -12.89 -14.76
N GLN A 86 -15.69 -13.29 -14.21
CA GLN A 86 -15.77 -14.28 -13.12
C GLN A 86 -15.01 -15.56 -13.42
N SER A 87 -15.12 -16.11 -14.64
CA SER A 87 -14.43 -17.36 -15.03
C SER A 87 -12.90 -17.25 -14.91
N TYR A 88 -12.32 -16.10 -15.21
CA TYR A 88 -10.89 -15.85 -15.08
C TYR A 88 -10.50 -15.51 -13.64
N ALA A 89 -11.34 -14.79 -12.92
CA ALA A 89 -11.17 -14.58 -11.48
C ALA A 89 -11.15 -15.91 -10.71
N ASP A 90 -11.98 -16.86 -11.12
CA ASP A 90 -12.00 -18.21 -10.51
C ASP A 90 -10.72 -19.00 -10.80
N ILE A 91 -10.11 -18.83 -12.00
CA ILE A 91 -8.78 -19.37 -12.30
C ILE A 91 -7.74 -18.77 -11.34
N VAL A 92 -7.68 -17.44 -11.24
CA VAL A 92 -6.74 -16.71 -10.36
C VAL A 92 -6.89 -17.16 -8.90
N LYS A 93 -8.12 -17.24 -8.40
CA LYS A 93 -8.40 -17.66 -7.01
C LYS A 93 -8.05 -19.11 -6.75
N SER A 94 -8.28 -20.01 -7.70
CA SER A 94 -8.05 -21.46 -7.53
C SER A 94 -6.60 -21.85 -7.73
N SER A 95 -5.91 -21.26 -8.71
CA SER A 95 -4.49 -21.53 -8.98
C SER A 95 -3.55 -20.74 -8.07
N THR A 96 -4.05 -19.67 -7.48
CA THR A 96 -3.23 -18.70 -6.75
C THR A 96 -2.02 -18.29 -7.59
N TYR A 97 -0.80 -18.36 -7.06
CA TYR A 97 0.42 -18.01 -7.78
C TYR A 97 1.10 -19.19 -8.51
N ALA A 98 0.49 -20.40 -8.53
CA ALA A 98 1.14 -21.63 -9.00
C ALA A 98 1.61 -21.58 -10.47
N HIS A 99 0.95 -20.78 -11.30
CA HIS A 99 1.26 -20.59 -12.72
C HIS A 99 1.86 -19.21 -13.03
N SER A 100 2.29 -18.48 -11.99
CA SER A 100 2.82 -17.12 -12.12
C SER A 100 4.35 -17.08 -12.04
N ASN A 101 4.89 -15.92 -12.42
CA ASN A 101 6.31 -15.58 -12.27
C ASN A 101 6.61 -14.88 -10.93
N ALA A 102 5.72 -14.91 -9.93
CA ALA A 102 5.87 -14.16 -8.67
C ALA A 102 7.19 -14.44 -7.97
N ALA A 103 7.65 -15.71 -7.96
CA ALA A 103 8.91 -16.11 -7.35
C ALA A 103 10.14 -15.42 -7.95
N ASP A 104 10.12 -15.19 -9.27
CA ASP A 104 11.22 -14.49 -9.96
C ASP A 104 11.15 -12.99 -9.73
N ILE A 105 9.93 -12.44 -9.65
CA ILE A 105 9.68 -11.00 -9.45
C ILE A 105 10.18 -10.51 -8.10
N VAL A 106 10.01 -11.30 -7.02
CA VAL A 106 10.45 -10.91 -5.66
C VAL A 106 11.88 -11.30 -5.34
N LYS A 107 12.61 -11.86 -6.31
CA LYS A 107 13.98 -12.30 -6.05
C LYS A 107 14.88 -11.12 -5.68
N GLY A 108 15.48 -11.21 -4.48
CA GLY A 108 16.40 -10.19 -3.98
C GLY A 108 15.72 -8.99 -3.34
N VAL A 109 14.44 -9.11 -2.95
CA VAL A 109 13.77 -8.15 -2.06
C VAL A 109 13.38 -8.82 -0.75
N ASP A 110 13.39 -8.03 0.32
CA ASP A 110 13.17 -8.50 1.69
C ASP A 110 11.75 -8.20 2.19
N ALA A 111 11.08 -7.24 1.57
CA ALA A 111 9.67 -6.93 1.81
C ALA A 111 9.01 -6.32 0.58
N VAL A 112 7.67 -6.34 0.53
CA VAL A 112 6.90 -5.76 -0.57
C VAL A 112 5.91 -4.71 -0.07
N ILE A 113 5.91 -3.53 -0.70
CA ILE A 113 4.90 -2.49 -0.51
C ILE A 113 3.90 -2.52 -1.67
N PHE A 114 2.60 -2.63 -1.34
CA PHE A 114 1.47 -2.50 -2.25
C PHE A 114 0.86 -1.12 -2.11
N THR A 115 0.85 -0.35 -3.19
CA THR A 115 0.41 1.06 -3.17
C THR A 115 -1.11 1.22 -3.28
N GLY A 116 -1.61 2.42 -2.98
CA GLY A 116 -2.99 2.83 -3.27
C GLY A 116 -3.34 2.83 -4.76
N GLY A 117 -4.57 3.15 -5.11
CA GLY A 117 -5.03 3.27 -6.51
C GLY A 117 -6.45 2.77 -6.73
N GLU A 118 -6.68 2.17 -7.88
CA GLU A 118 -7.95 1.76 -8.45
C GLU A 118 -8.71 0.75 -7.57
N ASP A 119 -10.00 0.62 -7.79
CA ASP A 119 -10.86 -0.36 -7.11
C ASP A 119 -10.46 -1.80 -7.44
N ILE A 120 -10.73 -2.74 -6.52
CA ILE A 120 -10.51 -4.17 -6.76
C ILE A 120 -11.78 -4.77 -7.34
N ALA A 121 -11.65 -5.52 -8.43
CA ALA A 121 -12.76 -6.18 -9.11
C ALA A 121 -13.57 -7.07 -8.13
N PRO A 122 -14.89 -6.89 -8.02
CA PRO A 122 -15.74 -7.67 -7.11
C PRO A 122 -15.75 -9.17 -7.41
N THR A 123 -15.34 -9.58 -8.61
CA THR A 123 -15.18 -10.97 -9.02
C THR A 123 -14.07 -11.71 -8.28
N LEU A 124 -13.07 -10.96 -7.76
CA LEU A 124 -11.98 -11.50 -6.94
C LEU A 124 -12.37 -11.70 -5.47
N TYR A 125 -13.48 -11.12 -5.02
CA TYR A 125 -13.93 -11.32 -3.64
C TYR A 125 -14.24 -12.79 -3.37
N ARG A 126 -14.11 -13.23 -2.10
CA ARG A 126 -14.46 -14.59 -1.68
C ARG A 126 -15.90 -14.96 -2.11
N VAL A 127 -16.82 -14.03 -1.92
CA VAL A 127 -18.17 -14.09 -2.45
C VAL A 127 -18.28 -12.98 -3.48
N PRO A 128 -18.34 -13.30 -4.78
CA PRO A 128 -18.50 -12.29 -5.81
C PRO A 128 -19.72 -11.41 -5.57
N ALA A 129 -19.59 -10.12 -5.85
CA ALA A 129 -20.66 -9.16 -5.62
C ALA A 129 -20.94 -8.33 -6.88
N GLU A 130 -22.14 -7.83 -7.01
CA GLU A 130 -22.47 -6.78 -7.98
C GLU A 130 -22.05 -5.42 -7.42
N TRP A 131 -21.83 -4.46 -8.32
CA TRP A 131 -21.55 -3.11 -7.92
C TRP A 131 -22.77 -2.45 -7.27
N HIS A 132 -22.58 -1.84 -6.11
CA HIS A 132 -23.63 -1.15 -5.35
C HIS A 132 -23.25 0.29 -5.01
N GLY A 133 -22.41 0.92 -5.81
CA GLY A 133 -21.96 2.30 -5.59
C GLY A 133 -22.40 3.27 -6.69
N ILE A 134 -21.81 4.45 -6.64
CA ILE A 134 -22.03 5.49 -7.66
C ILE A 134 -21.29 5.07 -8.94
N GLU A 135 -22.02 4.97 -10.05
CA GLU A 135 -21.48 4.45 -11.33
C GLU A 135 -20.25 5.24 -11.83
N ALA A 136 -20.24 6.56 -11.63
CA ALA A 136 -19.15 7.44 -12.03
C ALA A 136 -17.88 7.31 -11.15
N GLU A 137 -17.94 6.57 -10.05
CA GLU A 137 -16.82 6.36 -9.15
C GLU A 137 -16.12 4.99 -9.38
N LYS A 138 -16.63 4.16 -10.30
CA LYS A 138 -15.97 2.92 -10.71
C LYS A 138 -14.62 3.22 -11.35
N ASP A 139 -13.57 2.58 -10.85
CA ASP A 139 -12.22 2.72 -11.37
C ASP A 139 -11.48 1.38 -11.22
N TYR A 140 -11.59 0.51 -12.21
CA TYR A 140 -11.01 -0.83 -12.16
C TYR A 140 -9.79 -0.98 -13.07
N ASN A 141 -8.90 -1.89 -12.69
CA ASN A 141 -7.75 -2.28 -13.49
C ASN A 141 -7.50 -3.79 -13.33
N ALA A 142 -8.09 -4.59 -14.21
CA ALA A 142 -8.01 -6.05 -14.12
C ALA A 142 -6.57 -6.58 -14.17
N THR A 143 -5.70 -5.94 -14.96
CA THR A 143 -4.29 -6.35 -15.08
C THR A 143 -3.55 -6.15 -13.76
N ARG A 144 -3.78 -5.03 -13.09
CA ARG A 144 -3.21 -4.74 -11.78
C ARG A 144 -3.83 -5.63 -10.69
N ASP A 145 -5.12 -5.92 -10.80
CA ASP A 145 -5.81 -6.83 -9.88
C ASP A 145 -5.17 -8.21 -9.86
N VAL A 146 -4.91 -8.78 -11.04
CA VAL A 146 -4.23 -10.08 -11.16
C VAL A 146 -2.81 -9.99 -10.61
N ASN A 147 -2.05 -8.97 -11.00
CA ASN A 147 -0.70 -8.76 -10.49
C ASN A 147 -0.66 -8.75 -8.95
N ASP A 148 -1.46 -7.87 -8.33
CA ASP A 148 -1.41 -7.69 -6.87
C ASP A 148 -1.98 -8.90 -6.13
N TYR A 149 -3.01 -9.56 -6.66
CA TYR A 149 -3.58 -10.78 -6.07
C TYR A 149 -2.53 -11.91 -6.02
N LEU A 150 -1.87 -12.18 -7.15
CA LEU A 150 -0.88 -13.26 -7.25
C LEU A 150 0.38 -12.96 -6.41
N LEU A 151 0.89 -11.75 -6.52
CA LEU A 151 2.08 -11.33 -5.77
C LEU A 151 1.82 -11.38 -4.25
N MET A 152 0.69 -10.83 -3.81
CA MET A 152 0.35 -10.83 -2.38
C MET A 152 0.11 -12.24 -1.85
N THR A 153 -0.57 -13.09 -2.63
CA THR A 153 -0.77 -14.50 -2.27
C THR A 153 0.57 -15.23 -2.13
N TYR A 154 1.52 -14.97 -3.05
CA TYR A 154 2.88 -15.51 -2.96
C TYR A 154 3.62 -15.02 -1.71
N CYS A 155 3.61 -13.71 -1.46
CA CYS A 155 4.26 -13.13 -0.27
C CYS A 155 3.70 -13.73 1.02
N LEU A 156 2.37 -13.88 1.11
CA LEU A 156 1.72 -14.50 2.27
C LEU A 156 2.12 -15.96 2.44
N ASP A 157 2.18 -16.76 1.36
CA ASP A 157 2.60 -18.17 1.44
C ASP A 157 4.05 -18.32 1.90
N LYS A 158 4.93 -17.47 1.39
CA LYS A 158 6.39 -17.50 1.70
C LYS A 158 6.76 -16.73 2.96
N ASP A 159 5.77 -16.14 3.65
CA ASP A 159 5.97 -15.25 4.81
C ASP A 159 6.94 -14.09 4.53
N ILE A 160 6.90 -13.57 3.29
CA ILE A 160 7.63 -12.36 2.92
C ILE A 160 6.91 -11.16 3.55
N PRO A 161 7.59 -10.32 4.33
CA PRO A 161 7.03 -9.11 4.91
C PRO A 161 6.32 -8.24 3.88
N LEU A 162 5.12 -7.77 4.19
CA LEU A 162 4.38 -6.90 3.29
C LEU A 162 3.63 -5.77 4.01
N LEU A 163 3.49 -4.65 3.31
CA LEU A 163 2.75 -3.48 3.73
C LEU A 163 1.85 -3.02 2.59
N GLY A 164 0.54 -2.97 2.83
CA GLY A 164 -0.44 -2.45 1.87
C GLY A 164 -0.99 -1.10 2.29
N PHE A 165 -0.96 -0.10 1.40
CA PHE A 165 -1.62 1.18 1.60
C PHE A 165 -2.92 1.24 0.80
N CYS A 166 -4.01 1.71 1.40
CA CYS A 166 -5.33 1.94 0.80
C CYS A 166 -5.78 0.70 -0.01
N ARG A 167 -5.72 0.73 -1.35
CA ARG A 167 -5.98 -0.43 -2.19
C ARG A 167 -5.15 -1.66 -1.80
N GLY A 168 -3.88 -1.49 -1.43
CA GLY A 168 -3.02 -2.59 -0.95
C GLY A 168 -3.54 -3.24 0.33
N ALA A 169 -4.11 -2.46 1.26
CA ALA A 169 -4.78 -2.99 2.45
C ALA A 169 -6.07 -3.74 2.10
N GLN A 170 -6.84 -3.22 1.15
CA GLN A 170 -8.06 -3.89 0.65
C GLN A 170 -7.70 -5.20 -0.07
N MET A 171 -6.62 -5.23 -0.87
CA MET A 171 -6.14 -6.45 -1.51
C MET A 171 -5.72 -7.51 -0.47
N LEU A 172 -5.04 -7.10 0.61
CA LEU A 172 -4.73 -8.00 1.73
C LEU A 172 -6.02 -8.57 2.36
N GLY A 173 -7.05 -7.76 2.46
CA GLY A 173 -8.39 -8.19 2.86
C GLY A 173 -8.97 -9.21 1.89
N VAL A 174 -8.99 -8.91 0.61
CA VAL A 174 -9.57 -9.74 -0.46
C VAL A 174 -8.89 -11.10 -0.55
N VAL A 175 -7.56 -11.17 -0.62
CA VAL A 175 -6.82 -12.44 -0.68
C VAL A 175 -6.96 -13.25 0.60
N SER A 176 -7.26 -12.61 1.72
CA SER A 176 -7.53 -13.27 3.01
C SER A 176 -9.00 -13.69 3.18
N GLY A 177 -9.91 -13.24 2.28
CA GLY A 177 -11.33 -13.58 2.29
C GLY A 177 -12.23 -12.65 3.11
N ALA A 178 -11.77 -11.42 3.39
CA ALA A 178 -12.57 -10.36 4.00
C ALA A 178 -13.71 -9.89 3.08
N THR A 179 -14.70 -9.21 3.64
CA THR A 179 -15.76 -8.53 2.87
C THR A 179 -15.42 -7.06 2.66
N VAL A 180 -15.92 -6.48 1.57
CA VAL A 180 -15.60 -5.13 1.12
C VAL A 180 -16.87 -4.29 1.01
N VAL A 181 -16.85 -3.09 1.60
CA VAL A 181 -17.78 -2.00 1.29
C VAL A 181 -17.32 -1.38 -0.03
N GLN A 182 -18.12 -1.55 -1.09
CA GLN A 182 -17.75 -1.08 -2.43
C GLN A 182 -17.86 0.43 -2.60
N ASP A 183 -18.73 1.09 -1.84
CA ASP A 183 -18.89 2.53 -1.87
C ASP A 183 -19.44 3.02 -0.53
N ILE A 184 -18.60 3.68 0.25
CA ILE A 184 -18.90 4.12 1.61
C ILE A 184 -20.12 5.05 1.64
N PRO A 185 -20.25 6.09 0.79
CA PRO A 185 -21.44 6.94 0.78
C PRO A 185 -22.73 6.15 0.58
N THR A 186 -22.77 5.25 -0.40
CA THR A 186 -23.94 4.41 -0.69
C THR A 186 -24.25 3.45 0.46
N TRP A 187 -23.22 2.87 1.07
CA TRP A 187 -23.36 1.94 2.21
C TRP A 187 -23.97 2.63 3.44
N PHE A 188 -23.53 3.88 3.77
CA PHE A 188 -24.14 4.69 4.83
C PHE A 188 -25.57 5.09 4.52
N ALA A 189 -25.82 5.54 3.28
CA ALA A 189 -27.17 5.88 2.82
C ALA A 189 -28.13 4.69 2.93
N GLY A 190 -27.69 3.47 2.57
CA GLY A 190 -28.47 2.24 2.71
C GLY A 190 -28.83 1.90 4.17
N LYS A 191 -28.08 2.44 5.14
CA LYS A 191 -28.35 2.30 6.58
C LYS A 191 -29.13 3.48 7.16
N ASN A 192 -29.51 4.45 6.35
CA ASN A 192 -30.10 5.72 6.76
C ASN A 192 -29.20 6.52 7.73
N LEU A 193 -27.91 6.48 7.51
CA LEU A 193 -26.89 7.21 8.30
C LEU A 193 -26.25 8.29 7.44
N THR A 194 -25.80 9.36 8.12
CA THR A 194 -25.07 10.45 7.47
C THR A 194 -23.60 10.08 7.31
N TYR A 195 -23.04 10.39 6.14
CA TYR A 195 -21.62 10.34 5.85
C TYR A 195 -21.16 11.71 5.36
N ASN A 196 -20.10 12.27 5.97
CA ASN A 196 -19.62 13.62 5.68
C ASN A 196 -18.26 13.60 4.96
N TYR A 197 -18.00 12.56 4.20
CA TYR A 197 -16.76 12.39 3.41
C TYR A 197 -15.48 12.40 4.23
N GLU A 198 -15.52 11.82 5.44
CA GLU A 198 -14.39 11.73 6.36
C GLU A 198 -13.20 10.95 5.81
N HIS A 199 -13.42 10.08 4.80
CA HIS A 199 -12.37 9.24 4.20
C HIS A 199 -11.92 9.73 2.82
N ARG A 200 -12.61 10.69 2.23
CA ARG A 200 -12.25 11.27 0.93
C ARG A 200 -13.04 12.55 0.72
N ASN A 201 -12.37 13.69 0.62
CA ASN A 201 -13.02 14.96 0.38
C ASN A 201 -13.90 14.94 -0.87
N GLU A 202 -14.99 15.69 -0.86
CA GLU A 202 -15.76 15.96 -2.08
C GLU A 202 -14.93 16.80 -3.05
N LYS A 203 -15.16 16.60 -4.35
CA LYS A 203 -14.62 17.53 -5.36
C LYS A 203 -15.41 18.83 -5.35
N ALA A 204 -14.72 19.95 -5.30
CA ALA A 204 -15.36 21.26 -5.44
C ALA A 204 -16.03 21.42 -6.81
N THR A 205 -15.43 20.86 -7.86
CA THR A 205 -16.01 20.68 -9.21
C THR A 205 -15.57 19.32 -9.75
N PRO A 206 -16.26 18.75 -10.76
CA PRO A 206 -15.86 17.47 -11.36
C PRO A 206 -14.40 17.42 -11.84
N GLN A 207 -13.83 18.56 -12.22
CA GLN A 207 -12.47 18.68 -12.75
C GLN A 207 -11.43 19.09 -11.69
N SER A 208 -11.88 19.45 -10.45
CA SER A 208 -10.95 19.87 -9.42
C SER A 208 -10.16 18.66 -8.85
N TYR A 209 -8.93 18.93 -8.41
CA TYR A 209 -8.18 17.99 -7.61
C TYR A 209 -8.94 17.69 -6.31
N ARG A 210 -8.95 16.42 -5.92
CA ARG A 210 -9.54 15.97 -4.67
C ARG A 210 -8.40 15.70 -3.69
N ASP A 211 -8.24 16.55 -2.68
CA ASP A 211 -7.22 16.34 -1.67
C ASP A 211 -7.66 15.27 -0.66
N TYR A 212 -6.71 14.81 0.13
CA TYR A 212 -6.94 13.86 1.22
C TYR A 212 -7.84 14.48 2.30
N ALA A 213 -8.70 13.66 2.91
CA ALA A 213 -9.43 14.00 4.11
C ALA A 213 -8.61 13.56 5.34
N PRO A 214 -8.38 14.43 6.36
CA PRO A 214 -7.71 14.01 7.58
C PRO A 214 -8.70 13.37 8.56
N HIS A 215 -8.34 12.26 9.18
CA HIS A 215 -9.06 11.68 10.31
C HIS A 215 -8.12 10.97 11.28
N ASP A 216 -8.56 10.80 12.53
CA ASP A 216 -7.81 10.06 13.53
C ASP A 216 -8.08 8.56 13.43
N VAL A 217 -7.05 7.75 13.67
CA VAL A 217 -7.17 6.29 13.76
C VAL A 217 -6.79 5.82 15.16
N SER A 218 -7.70 5.10 15.80
CA SER A 218 -7.45 4.44 17.08
C SER A 218 -6.89 3.05 16.86
N LEU A 219 -5.74 2.74 17.46
CA LEU A 219 -5.03 1.47 17.28
C LEU A 219 -5.14 0.58 18.52
N THR A 220 -5.19 -0.72 18.31
CA THR A 220 -5.09 -1.73 19.37
C THR A 220 -3.67 -1.73 19.94
N ALA A 221 -3.52 -1.54 21.25
CA ALA A 221 -2.23 -1.28 21.90
C ALA A 221 -1.18 -2.39 21.72
N ASP A 222 -1.60 -3.66 21.62
CA ASP A 222 -0.73 -4.83 21.48
C ASP A 222 -0.57 -5.28 20.00
N SER A 223 -0.94 -4.42 19.05
CA SER A 223 -0.80 -4.69 17.63
C SER A 223 0.59 -4.36 17.09
N LYS A 224 1.00 -5.04 16.01
CA LYS A 224 2.21 -4.69 15.27
C LYS A 224 2.12 -3.27 14.71
N VAL A 225 0.93 -2.88 14.22
CA VAL A 225 0.70 -1.51 13.73
C VAL A 225 0.95 -0.46 14.81
N ALA A 226 0.41 -0.65 16.05
CA ALA A 226 0.66 0.28 17.14
C ALA A 226 2.14 0.34 17.54
N ALA A 227 2.86 -0.79 17.46
CA ALA A 227 4.30 -0.84 17.71
C ALA A 227 5.10 -0.06 16.64
N LEU A 228 4.70 -0.12 15.36
CA LEU A 228 5.35 0.66 14.29
C LEU A 228 5.13 2.18 14.48
N TRP A 229 3.95 2.59 14.89
CA TRP A 229 3.62 3.99 15.16
C TRP A 229 4.12 4.49 16.52
N GLU A 230 4.44 3.57 17.46
CA GLU A 230 4.75 3.87 18.87
C GLU A 230 3.65 4.67 19.57
N THR A 231 2.41 4.47 19.16
CA THR A 231 1.21 5.12 19.72
C THR A 231 -0.04 4.27 19.50
N THR A 232 -1.05 4.51 20.31
CA THR A 232 -2.39 3.93 20.13
C THR A 232 -3.37 4.85 19.41
N THR A 233 -2.92 6.03 18.97
CA THR A 233 -3.75 6.97 18.20
C THR A 233 -2.88 7.69 17.19
N VAL A 234 -3.13 7.45 15.92
CA VAL A 234 -2.51 8.24 14.83
C VAL A 234 -3.44 9.39 14.50
N LYS A 235 -2.91 10.62 14.57
CA LYS A 235 -3.67 11.84 14.33
C LYS A 235 -3.64 12.26 12.89
N ASN A 236 -4.79 12.77 12.39
CA ASN A 236 -4.89 13.41 11.09
C ASN A 236 -4.35 12.55 9.94
N CYS A 237 -4.64 11.25 9.94
CA CYS A 237 -4.21 10.35 8.85
C CYS A 237 -4.76 10.83 7.51
N PRO A 238 -3.93 11.01 6.46
CA PRO A 238 -4.44 11.32 5.13
C PRO A 238 -5.25 10.15 4.58
N SER A 239 -6.47 10.40 4.18
CA SER A 239 -7.39 9.39 3.66
C SER A 239 -7.93 9.79 2.29
N TRP A 240 -7.97 8.82 1.37
CA TRP A 240 -8.46 9.06 0.01
C TRP A 240 -9.10 7.78 -0.56
N HIS A 241 -10.16 7.28 0.09
CA HIS A 241 -10.85 6.07 -0.35
C HIS A 241 -12.36 6.20 -0.21
N HIS A 242 -13.09 5.56 -1.12
CA HIS A 242 -14.53 5.38 -1.04
C HIS A 242 -14.94 3.92 -0.84
N GLN A 243 -13.96 3.01 -0.87
CA GLN A 243 -14.11 1.61 -0.49
C GLN A 243 -13.43 1.34 0.84
N ALA A 244 -13.86 0.31 1.56
CA ALA A 244 -13.25 -0.13 2.81
C ALA A 244 -13.48 -1.63 3.03
N LEU A 245 -12.73 -2.24 3.92
CA LEU A 245 -13.09 -3.56 4.42
C LEU A 245 -14.31 -3.43 5.34
N GLU A 246 -15.29 -4.33 5.18
CA GLU A 246 -16.50 -4.37 6.01
C GLU A 246 -16.34 -5.32 7.20
N SER A 247 -15.81 -6.53 6.96
CA SER A 247 -15.56 -7.52 7.99
C SER A 247 -14.37 -8.40 7.64
N VAL A 248 -13.63 -8.81 8.66
CA VAL A 248 -12.55 -9.81 8.56
C VAL A 248 -12.96 -11.17 9.14
N ASP A 249 -14.23 -11.38 9.41
CA ASP A 249 -14.74 -12.60 10.04
C ASP A 249 -14.42 -13.85 9.21
N GLY A 250 -13.98 -14.90 9.90
CA GLY A 250 -13.59 -16.17 9.27
C GLY A 250 -12.30 -16.12 8.47
N THR A 251 -11.45 -15.12 8.72
CA THR A 251 -10.12 -14.96 8.13
C THR A 251 -9.03 -15.05 9.19
N SER A 252 -7.75 -15.05 8.78
CA SER A 252 -6.60 -14.89 9.67
C SER A 252 -6.22 -13.40 9.90
N LEU A 253 -7.10 -12.47 9.54
CA LEU A 253 -6.91 -11.05 9.79
C LEU A 253 -7.43 -10.65 11.17
N LYS A 254 -6.77 -9.66 11.75
CA LYS A 254 -7.23 -8.94 12.94
C LYS A 254 -7.39 -7.46 12.57
N VAL A 255 -8.54 -6.86 12.91
CA VAL A 255 -8.71 -5.41 12.88
C VAL A 255 -7.93 -4.82 14.03
N VAL A 256 -7.00 -3.93 13.72
CA VAL A 256 -6.10 -3.32 14.72
C VAL A 256 -6.14 -1.79 14.71
N GLY A 257 -6.84 -1.20 13.74
CA GLY A 257 -7.07 0.24 13.68
C GLY A 257 -8.46 0.55 13.18
N THR A 258 -9.12 1.52 13.81
CA THR A 258 -10.46 1.97 13.43
C THR A 258 -10.61 3.48 13.58
N THR A 259 -11.48 4.07 12.75
CA THR A 259 -12.11 5.36 13.02
C THR A 259 -13.62 5.18 13.18
N THR A 260 -14.31 6.14 13.78
CA THR A 260 -15.76 6.04 13.99
C THR A 260 -16.48 7.12 13.22
N VAL A 261 -17.38 6.71 12.33
CA VAL A 261 -18.20 7.59 11.51
C VAL A 261 -19.67 7.31 11.80
N SER A 262 -20.44 8.33 12.16
CA SER A 262 -21.86 8.19 12.52
C SER A 262 -22.14 7.05 13.51
N GLY A 263 -21.22 6.82 14.46
CA GLY A 263 -21.32 5.76 15.47
C GLY A 263 -20.92 4.36 15.00
N ILE A 264 -20.47 4.21 13.75
CA ILE A 264 -20.00 2.94 13.18
C ILE A 264 -18.48 2.94 13.12
N PRO A 265 -17.79 1.91 13.67
CA PRO A 265 -16.36 1.75 13.48
C PRO A 265 -16.05 1.31 12.04
N MET A 266 -15.22 2.08 11.34
CA MET A 266 -14.68 1.74 10.03
C MET A 266 -13.28 1.14 10.20
N ILE A 267 -12.96 0.13 9.40
CA ILE A 267 -11.66 -0.57 9.46
C ILE A 267 -10.61 0.28 8.76
N GLU A 268 -9.57 0.66 9.52
CA GLU A 268 -8.47 1.50 9.04
C GLU A 268 -7.12 0.80 9.05
N SER A 269 -6.97 -0.25 9.87
CA SER A 269 -5.75 -1.04 9.88
C SER A 269 -6.04 -2.50 10.19
N ILE A 270 -5.37 -3.38 9.47
CA ILE A 270 -5.45 -4.83 9.62
C ILE A 270 -4.04 -5.43 9.69
N GLU A 271 -3.93 -6.58 10.36
CA GLU A 271 -2.73 -7.40 10.35
C GLU A 271 -3.07 -8.89 10.26
N ARG A 272 -2.21 -9.67 9.61
CA ARG A 272 -2.30 -11.14 9.63
C ARG A 272 -1.74 -11.67 10.95
N THR A 273 -2.52 -12.55 11.60
CA THR A 273 -2.12 -13.15 12.89
C THR A 273 -1.21 -14.35 12.72
N ASP A 274 -1.14 -14.92 11.53
CA ASP A 274 -0.40 -16.12 11.15
C ASP A 274 0.86 -15.82 10.31
N LYS A 275 1.25 -14.53 10.21
CA LYS A 275 2.42 -14.08 9.43
C LYS A 275 3.34 -13.23 10.29
N THR A 276 4.63 -13.25 9.95
CA THR A 276 5.64 -12.45 10.65
C THR A 276 5.33 -10.97 10.56
N LEU A 277 5.10 -10.44 9.35
CA LEU A 277 4.76 -9.04 9.12
C LEU A 277 3.90 -8.89 7.85
N ALA A 278 2.60 -8.88 7.99
CA ALA A 278 1.67 -8.59 6.90
C ALA A 278 0.60 -7.63 7.39
N ILE A 279 0.70 -6.37 6.95
CA ILE A 279 -0.05 -5.22 7.47
C ILE A 279 -0.73 -4.48 6.33
N GLY A 280 -1.97 -4.04 6.58
CA GLY A 280 -2.72 -3.13 5.72
C GLY A 280 -3.12 -1.87 6.46
N LEU A 281 -2.84 -0.71 5.88
CA LEU A 281 -3.30 0.60 6.32
C LEU A 281 -4.23 1.18 5.25
N GLN A 282 -5.44 1.56 5.61
CA GLN A 282 -6.40 2.15 4.68
C GLN A 282 -6.06 3.60 4.32
N TYR A 283 -5.23 4.26 5.13
CA TYR A 283 -4.76 5.64 5.01
C TYR A 283 -3.31 5.71 4.50
N HIS A 284 -2.80 6.94 4.26
CA HIS A 284 -1.61 7.23 3.48
C HIS A 284 -0.51 7.96 4.27
N PRO A 285 0.28 7.28 5.14
CA PRO A 285 1.39 7.94 5.82
C PRO A 285 2.45 8.51 4.88
N GLU A 286 2.64 7.89 3.69
CA GLU A 286 3.54 8.37 2.66
C GLU A 286 3.10 9.71 2.09
N ALA A 287 1.80 9.95 1.97
CA ALA A 287 1.26 11.24 1.53
C ALA A 287 1.52 12.35 2.56
N ALA A 288 1.31 12.06 3.85
CA ALA A 288 1.64 13.00 4.92
C ALA A 288 3.13 13.36 4.89
N TYR A 289 4.00 12.34 4.82
CA TYR A 289 5.45 12.54 4.78
C TYR A 289 5.86 13.46 3.63
N VAL A 290 5.38 13.18 2.43
CA VAL A 290 5.76 13.93 1.22
C VAL A 290 5.15 15.33 1.18
N LYS A 291 3.94 15.55 1.73
CA LYS A 291 3.38 16.91 1.88
C LYS A 291 4.30 17.79 2.73
N HIS A 292 4.77 17.29 3.87
CA HIS A 292 5.74 18.01 4.71
C HIS A 292 7.10 18.18 4.02
N LEU A 293 7.64 17.15 3.39
CA LEU A 293 8.91 17.19 2.67
C LEU A 293 8.91 18.25 1.58
N ARG A 294 7.79 18.41 0.88
CA ARG A 294 7.63 19.41 -0.20
C ARG A 294 7.20 20.80 0.30
N GLY A 295 6.94 20.98 1.59
CA GLY A 295 6.44 22.23 2.15
C GLY A 295 5.06 22.62 1.63
N ALA A 296 4.15 21.64 1.44
CA ALA A 296 2.78 21.93 1.01
C ALA A 296 2.06 22.79 2.05
N GLU A 297 1.30 23.79 1.60
CA GLU A 297 0.61 24.75 2.49
C GLU A 297 -0.34 24.10 3.51
N ASN A 298 -0.90 22.93 3.16
CA ASN A 298 -1.82 22.18 4.02
C ASN A 298 -1.17 20.99 4.74
N ALA A 299 0.16 20.88 4.74
CA ALA A 299 0.86 19.75 5.36
C ALA A 299 0.50 19.61 6.85
N GLU A 300 0.35 20.71 7.56
CA GLU A 300 0.01 20.76 9.00
C GLU A 300 -1.39 20.18 9.32
N ASN A 301 -2.24 19.98 8.32
CA ASN A 301 -3.54 19.33 8.50
C ASN A 301 -3.44 17.81 8.62
N PHE A 302 -2.27 17.23 8.38
CA PHE A 302 -2.05 15.78 8.34
C PHE A 302 -1.05 15.33 9.39
N THR A 303 -0.94 14.00 9.55
CA THR A 303 0.05 13.36 10.41
C THR A 303 1.42 14.02 10.27
N SER A 304 2.11 14.25 11.39
CA SER A 304 3.42 14.92 11.37
C SER A 304 4.45 14.13 10.55
N GLN A 305 5.42 14.84 9.95
CA GLN A 305 6.51 14.20 9.23
C GLN A 305 7.30 13.25 10.12
N GLU A 306 7.51 13.63 11.39
CA GLU A 306 8.25 12.81 12.36
C GLU A 306 7.53 11.50 12.66
N ASP A 307 6.21 11.52 12.88
CA ASP A 307 5.42 10.33 13.14
C ASP A 307 5.41 9.40 11.91
N ALA A 308 5.18 9.96 10.71
CA ALA A 308 5.24 9.20 9.47
C ALA A 308 6.64 8.61 9.23
N ARG A 309 7.71 9.39 9.46
CA ARG A 309 9.10 8.93 9.41
C ARG A 309 9.33 7.74 10.35
N ARG A 310 8.90 7.86 11.61
CA ARG A 310 9.05 6.81 12.62
C ARG A 310 8.39 5.51 12.19
N PHE A 311 7.17 5.59 11.64
CA PHE A 311 6.46 4.44 11.11
C PHE A 311 7.29 3.68 10.05
N PHE A 312 7.81 4.38 9.02
CA PHE A 312 8.61 3.75 7.98
C PHE A 312 9.93 3.16 8.52
N ILE A 313 10.65 3.89 9.36
CA ILE A 313 11.90 3.39 9.95
C ILE A 313 11.63 2.14 10.82
N ASN A 314 10.55 2.13 11.60
CA ASN A 314 10.21 0.98 12.41
C ASN A 314 9.73 -0.21 11.56
N PHE A 315 9.04 0.03 10.44
CA PHE A 315 8.71 -1.02 9.48
C PHE A 315 9.99 -1.68 8.94
N ILE A 316 10.96 -0.90 8.49
CA ILE A 316 12.24 -1.43 7.97
C ILE A 316 12.98 -2.26 9.01
N LYS A 317 13.03 -1.83 10.28
CA LYS A 317 13.63 -2.60 11.38
C LYS A 317 12.94 -3.93 11.67
N GLN A 318 11.70 -4.12 11.24
CA GLN A 318 10.99 -5.40 11.38
C GLN A 318 11.23 -6.33 10.18
N VAL A 319 11.78 -5.81 9.09
CA VAL A 319 12.15 -6.58 7.89
C VAL A 319 13.54 -7.21 8.03
N ASP A 320 14.45 -6.56 8.80
CA ASP A 320 15.75 -7.09 9.19
C ASP A 320 15.57 -8.32 10.11
#